data_1fe8b69e18964d2953c28fdd5dc8f23a
#
_entry.id   1fe8b69e18964d2953c28fdd5dc8f23a
#
_cell.length_a   1.000
_cell.length_b   1.000
_cell.length_c   1.000
_cell.angle_alpha   90.00
_cell.angle_beta   90.00
_cell.angle_gamma   90.00
#
_symmetry.space_group_name_H-M   'P 1'
#
loop_
_entity.id
_entity.type
_entity.pdbx_description
1 polymer ?
#
loop_
_entity_poly.entity_id
_entity_poly.type
_entity_poly.pdbx_seq_one_letter_code
_entity_poly.pdbx_strand_id
1 'polypeptide(L)'
;SYYKAQTGEYKLLEMNTRYNKNKMPEISVIDMRSELEKGNKSMLSGKLYNEIEENLKRGEQTILFLNRRGFSTFVSCRSCGYVPHCPNCNISLTYHKFEDKLKCHYCGYERPNYKICPKCGSNYIRYFGGGTQKVEDELNRLFPNATTVRMDMDTTGKKQSHEKILQKFEKDKIDILIGTQMVAKGLDFENVTLVGVITADTMLNINDYRSG
;
A
#
# COMPACT_ATOMS: atom_id res chain seq x y z
N SER A 1 -26.55 -1.33 0.56
CA SER A 1 -27.32 -1.75 -0.65
C SER A 1 -27.44 -3.27 -0.76
N TYR A 2 -26.36 -4.06 -0.60
CA TYR A 2 -26.40 -5.53 -0.71
C TYR A 2 -27.40 -6.17 0.29
N TYR A 3 -27.38 -5.77 1.56
CA TYR A 3 -28.35 -6.22 2.56
C TYR A 3 -29.80 -5.98 2.13
N LYS A 4 -30.10 -4.78 1.59
CA LYS A 4 -31.43 -4.46 1.07
C LYS A 4 -31.83 -5.28 -0.16
N ALA A 5 -30.87 -5.73 -0.94
CA ALA A 5 -31.13 -6.67 -2.03
C ALA A 5 -31.41 -8.08 -1.50
N GLN A 6 -30.72 -8.51 -0.44
CA GLN A 6 -31.00 -9.80 0.21
C GLN A 6 -32.38 -9.81 0.91
N THR A 7 -32.82 -8.68 1.48
CA THR A 7 -34.15 -8.56 2.11
C THR A 7 -35.29 -8.34 1.10
N GLY A 8 -34.98 -8.27 -0.20
CA GLY A 8 -36.00 -8.13 -1.26
C GLY A 8 -36.45 -6.70 -1.53
N GLU A 9 -35.86 -5.68 -0.83
CA GLU A 9 -36.15 -4.26 -1.10
C GLU A 9 -35.58 -3.81 -2.46
N TYR A 10 -34.47 -4.39 -2.90
CA TYR A 10 -33.84 -4.14 -4.19
C TYR A 10 -33.70 -5.42 -5.00
N LYS A 11 -33.76 -5.30 -6.32
CA LYS A 11 -33.46 -6.44 -7.21
C LYS A 11 -31.95 -6.69 -7.23
N LEU A 12 -31.52 -7.92 -6.88
CA LEU A 12 -30.14 -8.36 -7.01
C LEU A 12 -29.89 -8.83 -8.45
N LEU A 13 -28.91 -8.24 -9.09
CA LEU A 13 -28.43 -8.67 -10.40
C LEU A 13 -26.96 -9.09 -10.24
N GLU A 14 -26.68 -10.37 -10.51
CA GLU A 14 -25.35 -10.95 -10.38
C GLU A 14 -24.71 -11.13 -11.76
N MET A 15 -23.46 -10.65 -11.89
CA MET A 15 -22.63 -10.86 -13.07
C MET A 15 -21.48 -11.79 -12.69
N ASN A 16 -21.65 -13.09 -12.93
CA ASN A 16 -20.71 -14.12 -12.49
C ASN A 16 -19.54 -14.36 -13.45
N THR A 17 -19.56 -13.72 -14.62
CA THR A 17 -18.51 -13.86 -15.63
C THR A 17 -18.01 -12.50 -16.10
N ARG A 18 -16.71 -12.38 -16.34
CA ARG A 18 -16.13 -11.20 -16.96
C ARG A 18 -16.51 -11.12 -18.43
N TYR A 19 -16.67 -9.91 -18.97
CA TYR A 19 -16.99 -9.67 -20.39
C TYR A 19 -16.01 -10.38 -21.33
N ASN A 20 -14.72 -10.31 -21.06
CA ASN A 20 -13.65 -10.91 -21.86
C ASN A 20 -13.35 -12.38 -21.52
N LYS A 21 -14.12 -13.02 -20.64
CA LYS A 21 -13.93 -14.40 -20.13
C LYS A 21 -12.54 -14.67 -19.51
N ASN A 22 -11.74 -13.64 -19.24
CA ASN A 22 -10.45 -13.80 -18.59
C ASN A 22 -10.61 -14.37 -17.19
N LYS A 23 -9.66 -15.21 -16.78
CA LYS A 23 -9.61 -15.74 -15.40
C LYS A 23 -9.43 -14.62 -14.39
N MET A 24 -9.96 -14.82 -13.20
CA MET A 24 -9.68 -13.93 -12.07
C MET A 24 -8.19 -13.99 -11.73
N PRO A 25 -7.57 -12.88 -11.31
CA PRO A 25 -6.18 -12.90 -10.88
C PRO A 25 -6.00 -13.79 -9.64
N GLU A 26 -4.87 -14.46 -9.57
CA GLU A 26 -4.47 -15.15 -8.34
C GLU A 26 -4.08 -14.13 -7.29
N ILE A 27 -4.62 -14.26 -6.09
CA ILE A 27 -4.34 -13.37 -4.96
C ILE A 27 -3.54 -14.12 -3.91
N SER A 28 -2.37 -13.59 -3.57
CA SER A 28 -1.52 -14.10 -2.50
C SER A 28 -1.36 -13.06 -1.41
N VAL A 29 -1.67 -13.43 -0.17
CA VAL A 29 -1.45 -12.59 1.01
C VAL A 29 -0.22 -13.07 1.75
N ILE A 30 0.74 -12.17 1.97
CA ILE A 30 2.03 -12.50 2.60
C ILE A 30 2.13 -11.83 3.97
N ASP A 31 2.37 -12.64 5.01
CA ASP A 31 2.65 -12.13 6.36
C ASP A 31 4.08 -11.59 6.43
N MET A 32 4.21 -10.28 6.50
CA MET A 32 5.50 -9.59 6.57
C MET A 32 6.24 -9.81 7.91
N ARG A 33 5.56 -10.33 8.94
CA ARG A 33 6.21 -10.72 10.21
C ARG A 33 7.05 -11.98 9.99
N SER A 34 6.48 -12.98 9.34
CA SER A 34 7.21 -14.20 8.94
C SER A 34 8.39 -13.90 8.01
N GLU A 35 8.25 -12.92 7.13
CA GLU A 35 9.36 -12.45 6.29
C GLU A 35 10.50 -11.87 7.14
N LEU A 36 10.18 -11.08 8.18
CA LEU A 36 11.18 -10.53 9.09
C LEU A 36 11.90 -11.62 9.89
N GLU A 37 11.17 -12.64 10.38
CA GLU A 37 11.71 -13.80 11.09
C GLU A 37 12.70 -14.57 10.22
N LYS A 38 12.45 -14.66 8.91
CA LYS A 38 13.36 -15.24 7.91
C LYS A 38 14.51 -14.30 7.52
N GLY A 39 14.62 -13.12 8.15
CA GLY A 39 15.69 -12.15 7.90
C GLY A 39 15.37 -11.11 6.81
N ASN A 40 14.23 -11.18 6.17
CA ASN A 40 13.84 -10.17 5.17
C ASN A 40 13.42 -8.86 5.84
N LYS A 41 14.30 -7.86 5.75
CA LYS A 41 14.06 -6.50 6.28
C LYS A 41 13.47 -5.54 5.22
N SER A 42 13.34 -5.98 3.97
CA SER A 42 12.79 -5.20 2.85
C SER A 42 11.32 -4.82 3.06
N MET A 43 10.85 -3.80 2.33
CA MET A 43 9.42 -3.49 2.21
C MET A 43 8.70 -4.49 1.31
N LEU A 44 9.41 -5.16 0.42
CA LEU A 44 8.90 -6.19 -0.46
C LEU A 44 9.03 -7.57 0.21
N SER A 45 8.01 -8.40 0.08
CA SER A 45 8.13 -9.81 0.44
C SER A 45 9.04 -10.54 -0.55
N GLY A 46 9.62 -11.67 -0.13
CA GLY A 46 10.42 -12.51 -1.03
C GLY A 46 9.62 -12.97 -2.25
N LYS A 47 8.33 -13.31 -2.08
CA LYS A 47 7.46 -13.67 -3.20
C LYS A 47 7.31 -12.50 -4.18
N LEU A 48 6.98 -11.30 -3.69
CA LEU A 48 6.82 -10.13 -4.57
C LEU A 48 8.13 -9.77 -5.29
N TYR A 49 9.27 -9.88 -4.61
CA TYR A 49 10.58 -9.71 -5.22
C TYR A 49 10.78 -10.65 -6.42
N ASN A 50 10.53 -11.95 -6.22
CA ASN A 50 10.70 -12.96 -7.27
C ASN A 50 9.75 -12.74 -8.46
N GLU A 51 8.48 -12.39 -8.18
CA GLU A 51 7.50 -12.10 -9.24
C GLU A 51 7.89 -10.85 -10.05
N ILE A 52 8.43 -9.81 -9.42
CA ILE A 52 8.95 -8.63 -10.13
C ILE A 52 10.13 -9.04 -11.02
N GLU A 53 11.07 -9.82 -10.48
CA GLU A 53 12.23 -10.29 -11.24
C GLU A 53 11.81 -11.11 -12.48
N GLU A 54 10.83 -12.00 -12.33
CA GLU A 54 10.30 -12.78 -13.45
C GLU A 54 9.56 -11.89 -14.48
N ASN A 55 8.79 -10.90 -14.05
CA ASN A 55 8.16 -9.95 -14.95
C ASN A 55 9.19 -9.16 -15.76
N LEU A 56 10.25 -8.68 -15.11
CA LEU A 56 11.35 -7.98 -15.79
C LEU A 56 12.01 -8.87 -16.86
N LYS A 57 12.24 -10.16 -16.57
CA LYS A 57 12.79 -11.12 -17.54
C LYS A 57 11.87 -11.33 -18.74
N ARG A 58 10.54 -11.31 -18.52
CA ARG A 58 9.54 -11.47 -19.60
C ARG A 58 9.23 -10.17 -20.34
N GLY A 59 9.75 -9.04 -19.88
CA GLY A 59 9.41 -7.72 -20.42
C GLY A 59 7.97 -7.32 -20.13
N GLU A 60 7.39 -7.84 -19.06
CA GLU A 60 6.04 -7.52 -18.58
C GLU A 60 6.08 -6.40 -17.53
N GLN A 61 4.97 -5.68 -17.39
CA GLN A 61 4.88 -4.52 -16.53
C GLN A 61 4.29 -4.86 -15.16
N THR A 62 4.75 -4.14 -14.14
CA THR A 62 4.30 -4.29 -12.76
C THR A 62 3.69 -2.99 -12.24
N ILE A 63 2.59 -3.07 -11.50
CA ILE A 63 2.06 -1.95 -10.71
C ILE A 63 2.28 -2.22 -9.22
N LEU A 64 2.93 -1.29 -8.53
CA LEU A 64 3.05 -1.32 -7.08
C LEU A 64 2.12 -0.28 -6.47
N PHE A 65 1.10 -0.77 -5.80
CA PHE A 65 0.07 0.04 -5.20
C PHE A 65 0.36 0.27 -3.71
N LEU A 66 0.53 1.55 -3.33
CA LEU A 66 0.58 1.93 -1.92
C LEU A 66 -0.83 2.32 -1.47
N ASN A 67 -1.41 1.49 -0.62
CA ASN A 67 -2.73 1.77 -0.05
C ASN A 67 -2.63 2.87 1.02
N ARG A 68 -2.44 4.13 0.57
CA ARG A 68 -2.30 5.29 1.45
C ARG A 68 -3.43 6.27 1.25
N ARG A 69 -4.29 6.45 2.26
CA ARG A 69 -5.21 7.58 2.37
C ARG A 69 -4.69 8.55 3.43
N GLY A 70 -4.48 9.82 3.04
CA GLY A 70 -4.16 10.93 3.95
C GLY A 70 -2.72 10.97 4.48
N PHE A 71 -2.43 12.02 5.24
CA PHE A 71 -1.11 12.32 5.84
C PHE A 71 -0.87 11.56 7.17
N SER A 72 -1.80 10.73 7.62
CA SER A 72 -1.70 10.07 8.92
C SER A 72 -0.57 9.04 8.91
N THR A 73 0.52 9.40 9.55
CA THR A 73 1.65 8.51 9.79
C THR A 73 1.37 7.73 11.07
N PHE A 74 0.91 6.50 10.99
CA PHE A 74 0.87 5.66 12.17
C PHE A 74 2.16 4.85 12.31
N VAL A 75 2.38 4.35 13.50
CA VAL A 75 3.56 3.55 13.85
C VAL A 75 3.10 2.13 14.13
N SER A 76 3.83 1.14 13.63
CA SER A 76 3.61 -0.24 14.03
C SER A 76 4.91 -1.00 14.27
N CYS A 77 4.83 -2.00 15.13
CA CYS A 77 5.91 -2.95 15.30
C CYS A 77 5.88 -3.99 14.18
N ARG A 78 6.95 -4.10 13.41
CA ARG A 78 7.04 -5.07 12.32
C ARG A 78 7.10 -6.53 12.82
N SER A 79 7.62 -6.75 14.04
CA SER A 79 7.77 -8.10 14.59
C SER A 79 6.45 -8.68 15.10
N CYS A 80 5.57 -7.89 15.72
CA CYS A 80 4.35 -8.39 16.34
C CYS A 80 3.06 -7.73 15.85
N GLY A 81 3.15 -6.74 14.95
CA GLY A 81 2.00 -5.99 14.43
C GLY A 81 1.40 -4.98 15.42
N TYR A 82 2.00 -4.77 16.58
CA TYR A 82 1.47 -3.82 17.59
C TYR A 82 1.39 -2.41 17.01
N VAL A 83 0.22 -1.79 17.12
CA VAL A 83 -0.05 -0.39 16.78
C VAL A 83 -0.42 0.35 18.09
N PRO A 84 0.23 1.47 18.42
CA PRO A 84 -0.12 2.25 19.60
C PRO A 84 -1.48 2.92 19.46
N HIS A 85 -2.36 2.68 20.43
CA HIS A 85 -3.67 3.30 20.50
C HIS A 85 -3.74 4.35 21.61
N CYS A 86 -4.64 5.31 21.44
CA CYS A 86 -4.96 6.30 22.46
C CYS A 86 -5.66 5.62 23.64
N PRO A 87 -5.21 5.82 24.89
CA PRO A 87 -5.85 5.21 26.06
C PRO A 87 -7.28 5.72 26.30
N ASN A 88 -7.59 6.94 25.84
CA ASN A 88 -8.89 7.57 26.06
C ASN A 88 -9.91 7.24 24.93
N CYS A 89 -9.44 7.16 23.68
CA CYS A 89 -10.30 7.04 22.49
C CYS A 89 -10.20 5.68 21.82
N ASN A 90 -9.23 4.86 22.20
CA ASN A 90 -8.91 3.55 21.59
C ASN A 90 -8.66 3.59 20.07
N ILE A 91 -8.28 4.75 19.54
CA ILE A 91 -7.91 4.94 18.13
C ILE A 91 -6.39 4.91 17.96
N SER A 92 -5.88 4.56 16.80
CA SER A 92 -4.45 4.58 16.51
C SER A 92 -3.88 5.99 16.63
N LEU A 93 -2.70 6.11 17.27
CA LEU A 93 -2.00 7.37 17.42
C LEU A 93 -1.28 7.74 16.13
N THR A 94 -1.26 9.04 15.81
CA THR A 94 -0.54 9.61 14.66
C THR A 94 0.86 10.04 15.07
N TYR A 95 1.86 9.68 14.29
CA TYR A 95 3.25 10.07 14.50
C TYR A 95 3.56 11.45 13.91
N HIS A 96 4.07 12.33 14.73
CA HIS A 96 4.54 13.67 14.36
C HIS A 96 6.08 13.69 14.34
N LYS A 97 6.64 13.65 13.13
CA LYS A 97 8.07 13.49 12.89
C LYS A 97 8.93 14.61 13.51
N PHE A 98 8.48 15.87 13.44
CA PHE A 98 9.25 17.01 13.94
C PHE A 98 9.36 17.03 15.45
N GLU A 99 8.36 16.52 16.17
CA GLU A 99 8.32 16.50 17.62
C GLU A 99 8.74 15.15 18.21
N ASP A 100 8.91 14.12 17.36
CA ASP A 100 9.11 12.70 17.73
C ASP A 100 8.06 12.21 18.74
N LYS A 101 6.79 12.61 18.52
CA LYS A 101 5.65 12.29 19.39
C LYS A 101 4.57 11.52 18.65
N LEU A 102 3.83 10.76 19.45
CA LEU A 102 2.57 10.14 19.04
C LEU A 102 1.40 10.95 19.62
N LYS A 103 0.45 11.39 18.76
CA LYS A 103 -0.68 12.24 19.15
C LYS A 103 -2.01 11.63 18.75
N CYS A 104 -3.01 11.86 19.59
CA CYS A 104 -4.40 11.57 19.28
C CYS A 104 -5.07 12.85 18.75
N HIS A 105 -5.56 12.84 17.52
CA HIS A 105 -6.25 14.00 16.93
C HIS A 105 -7.70 14.19 17.42
N TYR A 106 -8.21 13.26 18.27
CA TYR A 106 -9.56 13.38 18.85
C TYR A 106 -9.56 14.07 20.21
N CYS A 107 -8.69 13.61 21.12
CA CYS A 107 -8.68 14.12 22.50
C CYS A 107 -7.42 14.91 22.86
N GLY A 108 -6.48 15.07 21.94
CA GLY A 108 -5.22 15.78 22.21
C GLY A 108 -4.19 15.00 23.03
N TYR A 109 -4.46 13.73 23.37
CA TYR A 109 -3.49 12.91 24.10
C TYR A 109 -2.17 12.84 23.33
N GLU A 110 -1.04 13.06 24.03
CA GLU A 110 0.30 12.98 23.50
C GLU A 110 1.19 12.08 24.34
N ARG A 111 2.15 11.44 23.67
CA ARG A 111 3.23 10.71 24.34
C ARG A 111 4.48 10.69 23.48
N PRO A 112 5.68 10.47 24.07
CA PRO A 112 6.89 10.21 23.32
C PRO A 112 6.73 8.98 22.41
N ASN A 113 7.42 8.99 21.29
CA ASN A 113 7.46 7.86 20.38
C ASN A 113 8.16 6.65 21.01
N TYR A 114 7.81 5.46 20.54
CA TYR A 114 8.45 4.21 20.98
C TYR A 114 9.72 3.94 20.17
N LYS A 115 10.85 3.73 20.85
CA LYS A 115 12.07 3.19 20.24
C LYS A 115 12.10 1.66 20.30
N ILE A 116 11.42 1.09 21.30
CA ILE A 116 11.29 -0.34 21.54
C ILE A 116 9.80 -0.65 21.66
N CYS A 117 9.36 -1.72 21.05
CA CYS A 117 7.97 -2.14 21.10
C CYS A 117 7.56 -2.51 22.55
N PRO A 118 6.52 -1.88 23.12
CA PRO A 118 6.11 -2.18 24.48
C PRO A 118 5.45 -3.56 24.63
N LYS A 119 5.05 -4.20 23.51
CA LYS A 119 4.42 -5.52 23.53
C LYS A 119 5.42 -6.68 23.43
N CYS A 120 6.46 -6.55 22.58
CA CYS A 120 7.38 -7.67 22.31
C CYS A 120 8.87 -7.34 22.47
N GLY A 121 9.23 -6.12 22.91
CA GLY A 121 10.63 -5.72 23.11
C GLY A 121 11.45 -5.50 21.84
N SER A 122 10.86 -5.66 20.66
CA SER A 122 11.56 -5.48 19.39
C SER A 122 11.86 -4.01 19.10
N ASN A 123 12.99 -3.76 18.46
CA ASN A 123 13.38 -2.42 17.93
C ASN A 123 12.93 -2.18 16.49
N TYR A 124 12.22 -3.14 15.86
CA TYR A 124 11.72 -3.00 14.49
C TYR A 124 10.42 -2.20 14.46
N ILE A 125 10.51 -0.92 14.80
CA ILE A 125 9.39 0.03 14.70
C ILE A 125 9.35 0.61 13.29
N ARG A 126 8.22 0.48 12.61
CA ARG A 126 7.97 1.07 11.30
C ARG A 126 7.09 2.29 11.39
N TYR A 127 7.48 3.30 10.64
CA TYR A 127 6.73 4.52 10.42
C TYR A 127 6.07 4.43 9.04
N PHE A 128 4.76 4.27 9.02
CA PHE A 128 3.99 4.25 7.77
C PHE A 128 3.71 5.68 7.30
N GLY A 129 4.70 6.31 6.73
CA GLY A 129 4.64 7.71 6.26
C GLY A 129 5.69 8.02 5.21
N GLY A 130 6.52 7.06 4.87
CA GLY A 130 7.44 7.16 3.75
C GLY A 130 6.68 6.85 2.47
N GLY A 131 6.42 7.91 1.66
CA GLY A 131 5.65 7.80 0.44
C GLY A 131 6.25 6.87 -0.62
N THR A 132 5.71 6.96 -1.81
CA THR A 132 6.15 6.31 -3.04
C THR A 132 7.65 6.46 -3.29
N GLN A 133 8.28 7.56 -2.81
CA GLN A 133 9.72 7.77 -2.89
C GLN A 133 10.53 6.66 -2.23
N LYS A 134 10.19 6.24 -1.01
CA LYS A 134 10.94 5.16 -0.34
C LYS A 134 10.80 3.81 -1.05
N VAL A 135 9.64 3.57 -1.68
CA VAL A 135 9.44 2.36 -2.49
C VAL A 135 10.30 2.44 -3.75
N GLU A 136 10.35 3.59 -4.40
CA GLU A 136 11.21 3.83 -5.56
C GLU A 136 12.69 3.66 -5.23
N ASP A 137 13.15 4.26 -4.12
CA ASP A 137 14.55 4.13 -3.66
C ASP A 137 14.91 2.66 -3.40
N GLU A 138 13.99 1.88 -2.81
CA GLU A 138 14.19 0.46 -2.56
C GLU A 138 14.19 -0.37 -3.86
N LEU A 139 13.30 -0.07 -4.79
CA LEU A 139 13.28 -0.72 -6.10
C LEU A 139 14.55 -0.46 -6.89
N ASN A 140 15.01 0.79 -6.94
CA ASN A 140 16.25 1.15 -7.63
C ASN A 140 17.47 0.44 -7.03
N ARG A 141 17.45 0.17 -5.72
CA ARG A 141 18.50 -0.61 -5.05
C ARG A 141 18.43 -2.10 -5.38
N LEU A 142 17.21 -2.67 -5.46
CA LEU A 142 16.99 -4.10 -5.68
C LEU A 142 17.03 -4.48 -7.17
N PHE A 143 16.59 -3.59 -8.03
CA PHE A 143 16.49 -3.77 -9.48
C PHE A 143 17.09 -2.57 -10.22
N PRO A 144 18.42 -2.40 -10.20
CA PRO A 144 19.08 -1.19 -10.71
C PRO A 144 18.91 -0.97 -12.22
N ASN A 145 18.55 -2.00 -12.97
CA ASN A 145 18.30 -1.94 -14.41
C ASN A 145 16.82 -1.73 -14.77
N ALA A 146 15.91 -1.77 -13.79
CA ALA A 146 14.48 -1.58 -14.02
C ALA A 146 14.15 -0.08 -14.13
N THR A 147 13.30 0.26 -15.07
CA THR A 147 12.76 1.60 -15.21
C THR A 147 11.55 1.78 -14.31
N THR A 148 11.52 2.86 -13.54
CA THR A 148 10.43 3.14 -12.60
C THR A 148 9.77 4.48 -12.89
N VAL A 149 8.47 4.60 -12.62
CA VAL A 149 7.76 5.87 -12.62
C VAL A 149 6.82 5.96 -11.43
N ARG A 150 6.74 7.15 -10.81
CA ARG A 150 5.83 7.42 -9.71
C ARG A 150 4.62 8.21 -10.14
N MET A 151 3.48 7.85 -9.56
CA MET A 151 2.23 8.56 -9.69
C MET A 151 1.62 8.83 -8.30
N ASP A 152 1.92 9.99 -7.76
CA ASP A 152 1.42 10.49 -6.48
C ASP A 152 1.06 11.98 -6.56
N MET A 153 0.56 12.56 -5.46
CA MET A 153 0.15 13.97 -5.44
C MET A 153 1.33 14.92 -5.72
N ASP A 154 2.56 14.54 -5.34
CA ASP A 154 3.73 15.39 -5.55
C ASP A 154 4.13 15.43 -7.04
N THR A 155 3.95 14.30 -7.75
CA THR A 155 4.25 14.18 -9.18
C THR A 155 3.09 14.63 -10.07
N THR A 156 1.86 14.68 -9.55
CA THR A 156 0.63 14.99 -10.33
C THR A 156 0.05 16.37 -10.06
N GLY A 157 0.77 17.25 -9.37
CA GLY A 157 0.28 18.59 -8.98
C GLY A 157 -0.11 19.53 -10.12
N LYS A 158 0.18 19.21 -11.40
CA LYS A 158 -0.26 19.98 -12.57
C LYS A 158 -1.38 19.24 -13.30
N LYS A 159 -2.43 19.99 -13.72
CA LYS A 159 -3.51 19.49 -14.58
C LYS A 159 -2.89 18.80 -15.82
N GLN A 160 -3.25 17.57 -16.14
CA GLN A 160 -2.69 16.71 -17.21
C GLN A 160 -1.41 15.92 -16.88
N SER A 161 -0.77 16.07 -15.71
CA SER A 161 0.41 15.25 -15.39
C SER A 161 0.05 13.77 -15.20
N HIS A 162 -1.17 13.49 -14.72
CA HIS A 162 -1.67 12.12 -14.54
C HIS A 162 -1.72 11.34 -15.87
N GLU A 163 -2.40 11.88 -16.89
CA GLU A 163 -2.50 11.25 -18.21
C GLU A 163 -1.13 11.08 -18.87
N LYS A 164 -0.26 12.07 -18.74
CA LYS A 164 1.11 12.00 -19.29
C LYS A 164 1.94 10.89 -18.66
N ILE A 165 1.83 10.68 -17.34
CA ILE A 165 2.53 9.60 -16.63
C ILE A 165 2.01 8.24 -17.12
N LEU A 166 0.70 8.06 -17.26
CA LEU A 166 0.11 6.83 -17.76
C LEU A 166 0.49 6.55 -19.20
N GLN A 167 0.42 7.56 -20.08
CA GLN A 167 0.86 7.44 -21.46
C GLN A 167 2.36 7.08 -21.55
N LYS A 168 3.18 7.67 -20.69
CA LYS A 168 4.60 7.35 -20.62
C LYS A 168 4.83 5.92 -20.16
N PHE A 169 4.12 5.46 -19.12
CA PHE A 169 4.18 4.09 -18.64
C PHE A 169 3.85 3.08 -19.74
N GLU A 170 2.79 3.33 -20.49
CA GLU A 170 2.34 2.45 -21.57
C GLU A 170 3.27 2.50 -22.79
N LYS A 171 3.54 3.71 -23.34
CA LYS A 171 4.27 3.88 -24.61
C LYS A 171 5.76 3.62 -24.48
N ASP A 172 6.38 4.10 -23.41
CA ASP A 172 7.83 3.95 -23.16
C ASP A 172 8.16 2.59 -22.53
N LYS A 173 7.15 1.73 -22.34
CA LYS A 173 7.29 0.38 -21.74
C LYS A 173 8.07 0.41 -20.40
N ILE A 174 7.76 1.38 -19.56
CA ILE A 174 8.36 1.46 -18.22
C ILE A 174 7.99 0.21 -17.43
N ASP A 175 8.95 -0.41 -16.76
CA ASP A 175 8.78 -1.71 -16.12
C ASP A 175 7.87 -1.65 -14.88
N ILE A 176 8.02 -0.61 -14.05
CA ILE A 176 7.31 -0.54 -12.76
C ILE A 176 6.65 0.82 -12.56
N LEU A 177 5.33 0.82 -12.38
CA LEU A 177 4.56 1.98 -11.96
C LEU A 177 4.29 1.91 -10.45
N ILE A 178 4.72 2.93 -9.71
CA ILE A 178 4.50 3.07 -8.27
C ILE A 178 3.42 4.12 -8.06
N GLY A 179 2.31 3.75 -7.45
CA GLY A 179 1.23 4.69 -7.26
C GLY A 179 0.41 4.53 -6.00
N THR A 180 -0.39 5.55 -5.72
CA THR A 180 -1.40 5.53 -4.67
C THR A 180 -2.78 5.30 -5.28
N GLN A 181 -3.86 5.68 -4.61
CA GLN A 181 -5.24 5.48 -5.08
C GLN A 181 -5.55 6.02 -6.48
N MET A 182 -4.71 6.90 -7.02
CA MET A 182 -4.88 7.45 -8.38
C MET A 182 -4.64 6.38 -9.46
N VAL A 183 -3.89 5.31 -9.13
CA VAL A 183 -3.63 4.17 -10.04
C VAL A 183 -4.74 3.11 -9.99
N ALA A 184 -5.66 3.20 -9.01
CA ALA A 184 -6.62 2.13 -8.74
C ALA A 184 -7.92 2.19 -9.58
N LYS A 185 -8.12 3.22 -10.40
CA LYS A 185 -9.40 3.41 -11.11
C LYS A 185 -9.23 3.57 -12.62
N GLY A 186 -9.93 2.72 -13.37
CA GLY A 186 -10.15 2.89 -14.80
C GLY A 186 -8.92 2.69 -15.67
N LEU A 187 -7.92 1.95 -15.19
CA LEU A 187 -6.74 1.62 -15.95
C LEU A 187 -6.85 0.17 -16.43
N ASP A 188 -6.61 -0.01 -17.73
CA ASP A 188 -6.54 -1.32 -18.38
C ASP A 188 -5.29 -1.35 -19.24
N PHE A 189 -4.23 -1.96 -18.74
CA PHE A 189 -2.95 -2.09 -19.41
C PHE A 189 -2.73 -3.56 -19.77
N GLU A 190 -2.65 -3.86 -21.05
CA GLU A 190 -2.51 -5.23 -21.56
C GLU A 190 -1.24 -5.93 -21.06
N ASN A 191 -0.16 -5.16 -20.85
CA ASN A 191 1.15 -5.70 -20.46
C ASN A 191 1.37 -5.77 -18.94
N VAL A 192 0.42 -5.30 -18.13
CA VAL A 192 0.50 -5.39 -16.67
C VAL A 192 -0.03 -6.74 -16.20
N THR A 193 0.87 -7.60 -15.75
CA THR A 193 0.55 -8.97 -15.29
C THR A 193 0.70 -9.14 -13.79
N LEU A 194 1.38 -8.20 -13.10
CA LEU A 194 1.60 -8.22 -11.66
C LEU A 194 1.13 -6.92 -10.99
N VAL A 195 0.36 -7.07 -9.92
CA VAL A 195 0.00 -5.97 -9.03
C VAL A 195 0.45 -6.31 -7.60
N GLY A 196 1.38 -5.53 -7.07
CA GLY A 196 1.82 -5.64 -5.68
C GLY A 196 1.15 -4.59 -4.80
N VAL A 197 0.39 -5.01 -3.79
CA VAL A 197 -0.20 -4.10 -2.80
C VAL A 197 0.71 -4.02 -1.58
N ILE A 198 1.37 -2.88 -1.42
CA ILE A 198 2.27 -2.64 -0.28
C ILE A 198 1.46 -2.04 0.87
N THR A 199 1.60 -2.61 2.07
CA THR A 199 0.88 -2.16 3.27
C THR A 199 -0.66 -2.24 3.13
N ALA A 200 -1.19 -3.40 2.74
CA ALA A 200 -2.63 -3.61 2.58
C ALA A 200 -3.44 -3.32 3.84
N ASP A 201 -2.87 -3.61 5.02
CA ASP A 201 -3.46 -3.42 6.35
C ASP A 201 -3.52 -1.98 6.84
N THR A 202 -2.92 -1.02 6.12
CA THR A 202 -2.94 0.41 6.50
C THR A 202 -4.36 0.94 6.66
N MET A 203 -5.28 0.49 5.83
CA MET A 203 -6.68 0.90 5.88
C MET A 203 -7.39 0.44 7.15
N LEU A 204 -7.03 -0.73 7.69
CA LEU A 204 -7.63 -1.29 8.91
C LEU A 204 -7.32 -0.46 10.17
N ASN A 205 -6.29 0.38 10.11
CA ASN A 205 -5.87 1.27 11.19
C ASN A 205 -6.36 2.72 11.03
N ILE A 206 -7.20 3.00 10.04
CA ILE A 206 -7.87 4.29 9.88
C ILE A 206 -9.15 4.26 10.71
N ASN A 207 -9.37 5.31 11.51
CA ASN A 207 -10.52 5.41 12.42
C ASN A 207 -11.79 5.89 11.69
N ASP A 208 -12.13 5.27 10.58
CA ASP A 208 -13.36 5.50 9.82
C ASP A 208 -14.00 4.14 9.52
N TYR A 209 -15.28 3.98 9.88
CA TYR A 209 -16.02 2.75 9.63
C TYR A 209 -16.14 2.37 8.13
N ARG A 210 -15.80 3.30 7.23
CA ARG A 210 -15.78 3.11 5.78
C ARG A 210 -14.41 2.69 5.25
N SER A 211 -13.43 2.49 6.12
CA SER A 211 -12.05 2.22 5.71
C SER A 211 -11.78 0.74 5.39
N GLY A 212 -12.75 -0.14 5.62
CA GLY A 212 -12.69 -1.57 5.32
C GLY A 212 -13.26 -1.93 3.94
#